data_0afe767ba3a15a0fde27f8f65c47a3a6
#
_entry.id   0afe767ba3a15a0fde27f8f65c47a3a6
#
_cell.length_a   1.000
_cell.length_b   1.000
_cell.length_c   1.000
_cell.angle_alpha   90.00
_cell.angle_beta   90.00
_cell.angle_gamma   90.00
#
_symmetry.space_group_name_H-M   'P 1'
#
loop_
_entity.id
_entity.type
_entity.pdbx_description
1 polymer ?
#
loop_
_entity_poly.entity_id
_entity_poly.type
_entity_poly.pdbx_seq_one_letter_code
_entity_poly.pdbx_strand_id
1 'polypeptide(L)'
;MAGCDDGEILLLAGYPFHMKQPAERMSQLFDKYDSILRQVLGSEVVGVYSMGSGAIPGMVGSPMIDILLAMRNAPPTEDQLSKLKEIGIGLIGDGKSPHDPSDTWFQNLDFPTQGNFEEFKANGAHPPDGYLGRLIVHFCPYQSQFVHNSLCYVKYLKQNKDAFNRYRAVKIEGARMQCDGNEIKGGESGMSAFRKYKMHKSKVVKDLIEESKTWGEKEGNFNLPRELM
;
A
#
# COMPACT_ATOMS: atom_id res chain seq x y z
N MET A 1 15.55 8.62 23.04
CA MET A 1 15.14 8.48 21.62
C MET A 1 14.90 9.88 21.11
N ALA A 2 15.70 10.34 20.13
CA ALA A 2 15.45 11.63 19.49
C ALA A 2 14.08 11.59 18.84
N GLY A 3 13.21 12.55 19.16
CA GLY A 3 11.87 12.64 18.59
C GLY A 3 12.01 12.78 17.07
N CYS A 4 11.31 11.93 16.32
CA CYS A 4 11.15 12.15 14.89
C CYS A 4 10.32 13.41 14.71
N ASP A 5 10.83 14.36 13.95
CA ASP A 5 10.03 15.48 13.46
C ASP A 5 8.95 14.90 12.51
N ASP A 6 7.68 15.14 12.81
CA ASP A 6 6.56 14.67 12.00
C ASP A 6 6.59 15.23 10.56
N GLY A 7 7.36 16.29 10.32
CA GLY A 7 7.60 16.88 9.00
C GLY A 7 8.78 16.28 8.23
N GLU A 8 9.56 15.38 8.85
CA GLU A 8 10.72 14.77 8.19
C GLU A 8 10.31 13.88 7.01
N ILE A 9 10.97 14.05 5.88
CA ILE A 9 10.83 13.21 4.68
C ILE A 9 12.19 12.60 4.38
N LEU A 10 12.26 11.27 4.35
CA LEU A 10 13.43 10.52 3.89
C LEU A 10 13.24 10.11 2.43
N LEU A 11 14.34 9.88 1.73
CA LEU A 11 14.31 9.31 0.38
C LEU A 11 14.70 7.84 0.42
N LEU A 12 13.69 6.96 0.40
CA LEU A 12 13.90 5.52 0.32
C LEU A 12 13.95 5.09 -1.14
N ALA A 13 15.14 4.77 -1.64
CA ALA A 13 15.35 4.41 -3.05
C ALA A 13 14.88 5.51 -4.04
N GLY A 14 15.02 6.79 -3.65
CA GLY A 14 14.52 7.91 -4.43
C GLY A 14 13.03 8.24 -4.21
N TYR A 15 12.28 7.42 -3.49
CA TYR A 15 10.87 7.67 -3.17
C TYR A 15 10.73 8.41 -1.85
N PRO A 16 9.84 9.40 -1.73
CA PRO A 16 9.61 10.06 -0.47
C PRO A 16 9.03 9.06 0.55
N PHE A 17 9.61 9.08 1.73
CA PHE A 17 9.13 8.35 2.89
C PHE A 17 8.81 9.35 3.99
N HIS A 18 7.52 9.56 4.26
CA HIS A 18 7.04 10.54 5.21
C HIS A 18 7.00 9.96 6.62
N MET A 19 7.50 10.70 7.60
CA MET A 19 7.36 10.35 9.02
C MET A 19 5.93 10.47 9.51
N LYS A 20 5.08 11.17 8.75
CA LYS A 20 3.63 11.18 8.88
C LYS A 20 3.01 11.30 7.50
N GLN A 21 2.26 10.29 7.08
CA GLN A 21 1.59 10.34 5.79
C GLN A 21 0.54 11.45 5.74
N PRO A 22 0.40 12.17 4.60
CA PRO A 22 -0.59 13.22 4.45
C PRO A 22 -2.01 12.62 4.35
N ALA A 23 -2.67 12.42 5.50
CA ALA A 23 -3.93 11.68 5.63
C ALA A 23 -5.05 12.25 4.74
N GLU A 24 -5.20 13.56 4.67
CA GLU A 24 -6.22 14.22 3.86
C GLU A 24 -6.04 13.91 2.36
N ARG A 25 -4.81 14.03 1.88
CA ARG A 25 -4.48 13.71 0.48
C ARG A 25 -4.71 12.23 0.17
N MET A 26 -4.34 11.34 1.10
CA MET A 26 -4.58 9.90 0.94
C MET A 26 -6.06 9.59 0.87
N SER A 27 -6.90 10.26 1.66
CA SER A 27 -8.36 10.14 1.60
C SER A 27 -8.91 10.62 0.26
N GLN A 28 -8.54 11.82 -0.18
CA GLN A 28 -9.00 12.38 -1.46
C GLN A 28 -8.65 11.49 -2.66
N LEU A 29 -7.45 10.89 -2.63
CA LEU A 29 -7.03 9.96 -3.67
C LEU A 29 -7.80 8.65 -3.62
N PHE A 30 -8.05 8.13 -2.43
CA PHE A 30 -8.87 6.95 -2.25
C PHE A 30 -10.27 7.18 -2.81
N ASP A 31 -10.93 8.28 -2.44
CA ASP A 31 -12.28 8.63 -2.90
C ASP A 31 -12.35 8.75 -4.44
N LYS A 32 -11.31 9.35 -5.03
CA LYS A 32 -11.18 9.44 -6.50
C LYS A 32 -11.14 8.04 -7.13
N TYR A 33 -10.28 7.16 -6.64
CA TYR A 33 -10.13 5.82 -7.22
C TYR A 33 -11.31 4.89 -6.89
N ASP A 34 -11.92 5.01 -5.72
CA ASP A 34 -13.17 4.29 -5.40
C ASP A 34 -14.24 4.63 -6.44
N SER A 35 -14.46 5.92 -6.72
CA SER A 35 -15.44 6.38 -7.70
C SER A 35 -15.14 5.84 -9.11
N ILE A 36 -13.88 5.93 -9.56
CA ILE A 36 -13.46 5.47 -10.89
C ILE A 36 -13.63 3.95 -11.01
N LEU A 37 -13.17 3.17 -10.04
CA LEU A 37 -13.24 1.71 -10.07
C LEU A 37 -14.69 1.22 -10.09
N ARG A 38 -15.58 1.83 -9.30
CA ARG A 38 -17.02 1.51 -9.33
C ARG A 38 -17.66 1.88 -10.67
N GLN A 39 -17.29 2.99 -11.26
CA GLN A 39 -17.81 3.40 -12.56
C GLN A 39 -17.39 2.44 -13.68
N VAL A 40 -16.12 2.02 -13.69
CA VAL A 40 -15.52 1.20 -14.75
C VAL A 40 -15.94 -0.26 -14.65
N LEU A 41 -16.00 -0.81 -13.43
CA LEU A 41 -16.26 -2.22 -13.17
C LEU A 41 -17.74 -2.52 -12.81
N GLY A 42 -18.53 -1.48 -12.52
CA GLY A 42 -19.98 -1.58 -12.33
C GLY A 42 -20.39 -2.48 -11.18
N SER A 43 -21.45 -3.26 -11.40
CA SER A 43 -22.09 -4.13 -10.40
C SER A 43 -21.22 -5.31 -9.94
N GLU A 44 -20.10 -5.57 -10.60
CA GLU A 44 -19.15 -6.59 -10.16
C GLU A 44 -18.38 -6.18 -8.90
N VAL A 45 -18.29 -4.88 -8.61
CA VAL A 45 -17.67 -4.35 -7.40
C VAL A 45 -18.62 -4.52 -6.21
N VAL A 46 -18.23 -5.38 -5.27
CA VAL A 46 -18.94 -5.55 -3.99
C VAL A 46 -18.48 -4.48 -3.00
N GLY A 47 -17.17 -4.24 -2.90
CA GLY A 47 -16.63 -3.24 -2.01
C GLY A 47 -15.27 -2.71 -2.47
N VAL A 48 -14.96 -1.47 -2.09
CA VAL A 48 -13.65 -0.83 -2.28
C VAL A 48 -13.20 -0.32 -0.92
N TYR A 49 -12.02 -0.71 -0.50
CA TYR A 49 -11.51 -0.39 0.83
C TYR A 49 -10.06 0.09 0.76
N SER A 50 -9.73 1.08 1.57
CA SER A 50 -8.34 1.45 1.79
C SER A 50 -7.66 0.40 2.66
N MET A 51 -6.48 -0.06 2.24
CA MET A 51 -5.69 -1.03 2.98
C MET A 51 -4.22 -0.60 3.14
N GLY A 52 -3.41 -1.48 3.67
CA GLY A 52 -1.99 -1.21 3.89
C GLY A 52 -1.74 -0.09 4.90
N SER A 53 -0.54 0.45 4.88
CA SER A 53 -0.15 1.52 5.82
C SER A 53 -0.82 2.86 5.54
N GLY A 54 -1.22 3.10 4.29
CA GLY A 54 -1.93 4.32 3.89
C GLY A 54 -3.33 4.44 4.49
N ALA A 55 -3.93 3.32 4.86
CA ALA A 55 -5.24 3.27 5.52
C ALA A 55 -5.19 3.62 7.02
N ILE A 56 -4.00 3.77 7.62
CA ILE A 56 -3.82 3.92 9.06
C ILE A 56 -3.41 5.36 9.37
N PRO A 57 -4.28 6.18 9.99
CA PRO A 57 -3.98 7.57 10.30
C PRO A 57 -2.70 7.71 11.13
N GLY A 58 -1.83 8.64 10.74
CA GLY A 58 -0.56 8.91 11.44
C GLY A 58 0.55 7.87 11.21
N MET A 59 0.32 6.88 10.36
CA MET A 59 1.37 5.91 10.00
C MET A 59 2.42 6.55 9.10
N VAL A 60 3.65 6.09 9.26
CA VAL A 60 4.80 6.49 8.42
C VAL A 60 4.83 5.68 7.13
N GLY A 61 5.36 6.24 6.06
CA GLY A 61 5.57 5.50 4.81
C GLY A 61 5.62 6.36 3.56
N SER A 62 5.82 5.70 2.44
CA SER A 62 5.70 6.31 1.12
C SER A 62 4.25 6.70 0.85
N PRO A 63 3.99 7.75 0.06
CA PRO A 63 2.63 8.13 -0.35
C PRO A 63 2.09 7.12 -1.38
N MET A 64 1.84 5.91 -0.89
CA MET A 64 1.34 4.78 -1.66
C MET A 64 -0.09 4.50 -1.20
N ILE A 65 -0.99 4.36 -2.15
CA ILE A 65 -2.37 3.98 -1.90
C ILE A 65 -2.50 2.50 -2.24
N ASP A 66 -2.84 1.72 -1.23
CA ASP A 66 -3.24 0.33 -1.40
C ASP A 66 -4.77 0.26 -1.33
N ILE A 67 -5.41 -0.17 -2.42
CA ILE A 67 -6.85 -0.36 -2.53
C ILE A 67 -7.16 -1.85 -2.56
N LEU A 68 -8.02 -2.29 -1.67
CA LEU A 68 -8.63 -3.61 -1.70
C LEU A 68 -9.95 -3.53 -2.46
N LEU A 69 -9.99 -4.15 -3.62
CA LEU A 69 -11.14 -4.21 -4.51
C LEU A 69 -11.77 -5.60 -4.39
N ALA A 70 -12.88 -5.68 -3.66
CA ALA A 70 -13.63 -6.91 -3.44
C ALA A 70 -14.64 -7.11 -4.58
N MET A 71 -14.45 -8.18 -5.37
CA MET A 71 -15.17 -8.45 -6.60
C MET A 71 -16.09 -9.69 -6.47
N ARG A 72 -17.23 -9.70 -7.19
CA ARG A 72 -18.08 -10.90 -7.28
C ARG A 72 -17.36 -12.04 -7.97
N ASN A 73 -16.68 -11.72 -9.07
CA ASN A 73 -15.92 -12.63 -9.88
C ASN A 73 -14.44 -12.21 -9.91
N ALA A 74 -13.54 -13.16 -9.66
CA ALA A 74 -12.10 -13.01 -9.78
C ALA A 74 -11.50 -14.36 -10.21
N PRO A 75 -10.43 -14.38 -10.97
CA PRO A 75 -9.63 -13.25 -11.46
C PRO A 75 -10.37 -12.34 -12.45
N PRO A 76 -9.81 -11.15 -12.79
CA PRO A 76 -10.44 -10.23 -13.73
C PRO A 76 -10.58 -10.83 -15.13
N THR A 77 -11.67 -10.52 -15.80
CA THR A 77 -11.92 -10.89 -17.21
C THR A 77 -11.11 -9.99 -18.17
N GLU A 78 -10.94 -10.40 -19.41
CA GLU A 78 -10.28 -9.60 -20.44
C GLU A 78 -10.94 -8.23 -20.66
N ASP A 79 -12.28 -8.16 -20.59
CA ASP A 79 -13.01 -6.89 -20.66
C ASP A 79 -12.66 -5.97 -19.49
N GLN A 80 -12.60 -6.50 -18.27
CA GLN A 80 -12.20 -5.75 -17.08
C GLN A 80 -10.74 -5.29 -17.15
N LEU A 81 -9.84 -6.13 -17.66
CA LEU A 81 -8.44 -5.77 -17.91
C LEU A 81 -8.33 -4.61 -18.90
N SER A 82 -9.09 -4.67 -20.00
CA SER A 82 -9.13 -3.60 -21.01
C SER A 82 -9.61 -2.30 -20.41
N LYS A 83 -10.74 -2.32 -19.70
CA LYS A 83 -11.32 -1.14 -19.03
C LYS A 83 -10.37 -0.52 -18.00
N LEU A 84 -9.70 -1.31 -17.19
CA LEU A 84 -8.72 -0.82 -16.23
C LEU A 84 -7.53 -0.15 -16.95
N LYS A 85 -7.07 -0.73 -18.06
CA LYS A 85 -5.99 -0.17 -18.86
C LYS A 85 -6.35 1.17 -19.48
N GLU A 86 -7.59 1.35 -19.95
CA GLU A 86 -8.10 2.61 -20.49
C GLU A 86 -8.05 3.77 -19.49
N ILE A 87 -8.19 3.47 -18.20
CA ILE A 87 -8.07 4.46 -17.12
C ILE A 87 -6.66 4.52 -16.51
N GLY A 88 -5.66 3.94 -17.18
CA GLY A 88 -4.26 3.99 -16.75
C GLY A 88 -3.92 3.04 -15.60
N ILE A 89 -4.69 1.97 -15.39
CA ILE A 89 -4.41 0.94 -14.39
C ILE A 89 -4.07 -0.37 -15.09
N GLY A 90 -2.90 -0.93 -14.81
CA GLY A 90 -2.42 -2.15 -15.44
C GLY A 90 -1.84 -3.15 -14.44
N LEU A 91 -1.68 -4.39 -14.91
CA LEU A 91 -1.10 -5.48 -14.12
C LEU A 91 0.32 -5.17 -13.66
N ILE A 92 0.67 -5.60 -12.45
CA ILE A 92 2.06 -5.62 -11.97
C ILE A 92 2.68 -6.95 -12.41
N GLY A 93 3.60 -6.91 -13.36
CA GLY A 93 4.23 -8.12 -13.89
C GLY A 93 3.19 -9.07 -14.50
N ASP A 94 3.13 -10.30 -13.99
CA ASP A 94 2.11 -11.30 -14.37
C ASP A 94 0.78 -11.18 -13.60
N GLY A 95 0.64 -10.15 -12.78
CA GLY A 95 -0.54 -9.88 -11.97
C GLY A 95 -0.64 -10.72 -10.70
N LYS A 96 0.27 -11.66 -10.48
CA LYS A 96 0.20 -12.57 -9.32
C LYS A 96 0.70 -11.91 -8.05
N SER A 97 -0.11 -11.99 -7.01
CA SER A 97 0.30 -11.60 -5.67
C SER A 97 1.26 -12.64 -5.07
N PRO A 98 2.37 -12.21 -4.45
CA PRO A 98 3.22 -13.13 -3.70
C PRO A 98 2.62 -13.52 -2.34
N HIS A 99 1.48 -12.96 -1.96
CA HIS A 99 0.87 -13.13 -0.64
C HIS A 99 -0.32 -14.07 -0.66
N ASP A 100 -1.11 -14.00 -1.73
CA ASP A 100 -2.34 -14.81 -1.86
C ASP A 100 -2.63 -15.08 -3.34
N PRO A 101 -2.85 -16.34 -3.75
CA PRO A 101 -3.13 -16.69 -5.15
C PRO A 101 -4.48 -16.16 -5.66
N SER A 102 -5.39 -15.76 -4.77
CA SER A 102 -6.67 -15.14 -5.14
C SER A 102 -6.58 -13.64 -5.37
N ASP A 103 -5.42 -13.02 -5.08
CA ASP A 103 -5.18 -11.59 -5.22
C ASP A 103 -4.47 -11.30 -6.54
N THR A 104 -5.07 -10.48 -7.39
CA THR A 104 -4.46 -9.98 -8.63
C THR A 104 -4.06 -8.52 -8.46
N TRP A 105 -2.80 -8.22 -8.76
CA TRP A 105 -2.21 -6.90 -8.52
C TRP A 105 -2.20 -6.01 -9.74
N PHE A 106 -2.67 -4.78 -9.53
CA PHE A 106 -2.62 -3.70 -10.50
C PHE A 106 -1.90 -2.47 -9.93
N GLN A 107 -1.41 -1.62 -10.82
CA GLN A 107 -0.84 -0.31 -10.48
C GLN A 107 -1.21 0.73 -11.52
N ASN A 108 -1.05 2.00 -11.18
CA ASN A 108 -1.12 3.06 -12.16
C ASN A 108 0.02 2.95 -13.17
N LEU A 109 -0.31 3.06 -14.46
CA LEU A 109 0.65 2.91 -15.56
C LEU A 109 1.58 4.11 -15.75
N ASP A 110 1.15 5.28 -15.26
CA ASP A 110 1.94 6.53 -15.23
C ASP A 110 2.94 6.57 -14.06
N PHE A 111 2.98 5.51 -13.25
CA PHE A 111 3.97 5.42 -12.18
C PHE A 111 5.38 5.37 -12.78
N PRO A 112 6.29 6.28 -12.38
CA PRO A 112 7.63 6.33 -12.95
C PRO A 112 8.34 4.99 -12.81
N THR A 113 8.80 4.45 -13.93
CA THR A 113 9.70 3.31 -13.93
C THR A 113 11.07 3.73 -13.41
N GLN A 114 11.90 2.78 -13.06
CA GLN A 114 13.24 3.02 -12.50
C GLN A 114 14.10 4.00 -13.34
N GLY A 115 13.96 4.01 -14.68
CA GLY A 115 14.69 4.96 -15.55
C GLY A 115 14.30 6.42 -15.37
N ASN A 116 13.02 6.69 -15.09
CA ASN A 116 12.53 8.05 -14.86
C ASN A 116 12.89 8.58 -13.46
N PHE A 117 13.23 7.66 -12.54
CA PHE A 117 13.66 8.02 -11.19
C PHE A 117 15.06 8.63 -11.13
N GLU A 118 15.98 8.20 -11.96
CA GLU A 118 17.33 8.77 -12.04
C GLU A 118 17.27 10.19 -12.62
N GLU A 119 16.35 10.44 -13.54
CA GLU A 119 16.09 11.78 -14.09
C GLU A 119 15.48 12.72 -13.03
N PHE A 120 14.58 12.21 -12.21
CA PHE A 120 13.98 12.91 -11.08
C PHE A 120 15.04 13.30 -10.03
N LYS A 121 15.94 12.38 -9.74
CA LYS A 121 17.03 12.57 -8.78
C LYS A 121 18.10 13.53 -9.29
N ALA A 122 18.46 13.45 -10.58
CA ALA A 122 19.44 14.31 -11.22
C ALA A 122 19.00 15.78 -11.27
N ASN A 123 17.70 16.04 -11.33
CA ASN A 123 17.14 17.38 -11.39
C ASN A 123 16.91 18.02 -10.01
N GLY A 124 17.32 17.38 -8.90
CA GLY A 124 17.14 17.90 -7.54
C GLY A 124 15.67 18.12 -7.15
N ALA A 125 14.76 17.56 -7.92
CA ALA A 125 13.36 17.78 -7.75
C ALA A 125 12.83 16.93 -6.59
N HIS A 126 12.31 17.61 -5.58
CA HIS A 126 11.24 17.00 -4.78
C HIS A 126 10.10 16.59 -5.73
N PRO A 127 9.42 15.48 -5.46
CA PRO A 127 8.25 15.11 -6.27
C PRO A 127 7.36 16.33 -6.44
N PRO A 128 6.95 16.69 -7.67
CA PRO A 128 6.16 17.90 -7.89
C PRO A 128 4.94 17.88 -6.98
N ASP A 129 4.50 19.07 -6.54
CA ASP A 129 3.22 19.25 -5.89
C ASP A 129 2.16 18.59 -6.78
N GLY A 130 1.57 17.49 -6.30
CA GLY A 130 0.71 16.67 -7.14
C GLY A 130 1.24 15.27 -7.46
N TYR A 131 2.50 14.93 -7.12
CA TYR A 131 3.01 13.58 -7.26
C TYR A 131 2.13 12.63 -6.42
N LEU A 132 1.30 11.93 -7.16
CA LEU A 132 0.49 10.86 -6.64
C LEU A 132 1.43 9.67 -6.47
N GLY A 133 1.65 9.25 -5.25
CA GLY A 133 2.42 8.05 -5.00
C GLY A 133 1.91 6.85 -5.81
N ARG A 134 2.54 5.72 -5.64
CA ARG A 134 2.13 4.49 -6.31
C ARG A 134 0.72 4.08 -5.87
N LEU A 135 -0.16 3.82 -6.83
CA LEU A 135 -1.41 3.12 -6.60
C LEU A 135 -1.15 1.62 -6.71
N ILE A 136 -1.61 0.86 -5.75
CA ILE A 136 -1.71 -0.61 -5.84
C ILE A 136 -3.19 -0.97 -5.67
N VAL A 137 -3.74 -1.74 -6.60
CA VAL A 137 -5.09 -2.29 -6.49
C VAL A 137 -4.98 -3.80 -6.34
N HIS A 138 -5.52 -4.30 -5.25
CA HIS A 138 -5.67 -5.72 -4.93
C HIS A 138 -7.05 -6.18 -5.38
N PHE A 139 -7.12 -6.88 -6.50
CA PHE A 139 -8.36 -7.38 -7.09
C PHE A 139 -8.64 -8.79 -6.57
N CYS A 140 -9.61 -8.93 -5.69
CA CYS A 140 -9.84 -10.16 -4.93
C CYS A 140 -11.30 -10.60 -4.98
N PRO A 141 -11.58 -11.92 -4.90
CA PRO A 141 -12.93 -12.39 -4.62
C PRO A 141 -13.41 -11.82 -3.28
N TYR A 142 -14.64 -11.27 -3.22
CA TYR A 142 -15.14 -10.61 -2.02
C TYR A 142 -15.20 -11.53 -0.78
N GLN A 143 -15.37 -12.83 -0.99
CA GLN A 143 -15.41 -13.84 0.08
C GLN A 143 -14.04 -14.41 0.44
N SER A 144 -12.95 -13.92 -0.15
CA SER A 144 -11.64 -14.47 0.13
C SER A 144 -11.17 -14.18 1.55
N GLN A 145 -10.42 -15.12 2.11
CA GLN A 145 -9.79 -14.93 3.42
C GLN A 145 -8.81 -13.75 3.41
N PHE A 146 -8.25 -13.43 2.25
CA PHE A 146 -7.36 -12.27 2.09
C PHE A 146 -8.11 -10.95 2.35
N VAL A 147 -9.34 -10.81 1.81
CA VAL A 147 -10.19 -9.63 2.07
C VAL A 147 -10.47 -9.50 3.56
N HIS A 148 -10.92 -10.58 4.20
CA HIS A 148 -11.20 -10.60 5.63
C HIS A 148 -9.97 -10.19 6.47
N ASN A 149 -8.85 -10.85 6.24
CA ASN A 149 -7.62 -10.63 7.01
C ASN A 149 -7.07 -9.21 6.82
N SER A 150 -7.13 -8.68 5.60
CA SER A 150 -6.65 -7.33 5.29
C SER A 150 -7.45 -6.24 6.02
N LEU A 151 -8.77 -6.36 6.02
CA LEU A 151 -9.65 -5.42 6.75
C LEU A 151 -9.51 -5.56 8.26
N CYS A 152 -9.40 -6.79 8.76
CA CYS A 152 -9.14 -7.06 10.17
C CYS A 152 -7.82 -6.45 10.62
N TYR A 153 -6.74 -6.63 9.86
CA TYR A 153 -5.43 -6.06 10.14
C TYR A 153 -5.43 -4.53 10.22
N VAL A 154 -6.09 -3.86 9.28
CA VAL A 154 -6.21 -2.40 9.30
C VAL A 154 -6.98 -1.94 10.54
N LYS A 155 -8.10 -2.59 10.87
CA LYS A 155 -8.90 -2.26 12.06
C LYS A 155 -8.11 -2.50 13.35
N TYR A 156 -7.40 -3.62 13.45
CA TYR A 156 -6.52 -3.96 14.57
C TYR A 156 -5.49 -2.87 14.83
N LEU A 157 -4.76 -2.44 13.80
CA LEU A 157 -3.75 -1.39 13.92
C LEU A 157 -4.33 -0.02 14.28
N LYS A 158 -5.56 0.29 13.86
CA LYS A 158 -6.26 1.53 14.25
C LYS A 158 -6.68 1.53 15.72
N GLN A 159 -6.95 0.38 16.30
CA GLN A 159 -7.47 0.25 17.66
C GLN A 159 -6.41 -0.17 18.69
N ASN A 160 -5.29 -0.75 18.24
CA ASN A 160 -4.23 -1.22 19.12
C ASN A 160 -3.00 -0.33 19.01
N LYS A 161 -2.80 0.54 20.01
CA LYS A 161 -1.69 1.50 20.05
C LYS A 161 -0.31 0.82 20.08
N ASP A 162 -0.17 -0.31 20.76
CA ASP A 162 1.11 -1.01 20.83
C ASP A 162 1.47 -1.65 19.49
N ALA A 163 0.51 -2.29 18.83
CA ALA A 163 0.68 -2.81 17.48
C ALA A 163 1.02 -1.70 16.47
N PHE A 164 0.31 -0.57 16.55
CA PHE A 164 0.61 0.63 15.75
C PHE A 164 2.05 1.10 15.97
N ASN A 165 2.48 1.26 17.24
CA ASN A 165 3.81 1.73 17.57
C ASN A 165 4.91 0.76 17.11
N ARG A 166 4.71 -0.54 17.27
CA ARG A 166 5.64 -1.59 16.78
C ARG A 166 5.79 -1.51 15.27
N TYR A 167 4.68 -1.39 14.55
CA TYR A 167 4.70 -1.26 13.09
C TYR A 167 5.37 0.04 12.64
N ARG A 168 5.04 1.15 13.28
CA ARG A 168 5.66 2.46 13.01
C ARG A 168 7.17 2.41 13.24
N ALA A 169 7.62 1.86 14.36
CA ALA A 169 9.03 1.77 14.72
C ALA A 169 9.84 0.99 13.69
N VAL A 170 9.41 -0.21 13.32
CA VAL A 170 10.14 -1.04 12.34
C VAL A 170 10.16 -0.41 10.94
N LYS A 171 9.13 0.36 10.57
CA LYS A 171 9.13 1.10 9.29
C LYS A 171 10.13 2.25 9.29
N ILE A 172 10.22 3.01 10.39
CA ILE A 172 11.20 4.10 10.54
C ILE A 172 12.62 3.53 10.54
N GLU A 173 12.87 2.49 11.33
CA GLU A 173 14.18 1.84 11.41
C GLU A 173 14.62 1.33 10.03
N GLY A 174 13.78 0.58 9.34
CA GLY A 174 14.07 0.05 8.01
C GLY A 174 14.30 1.15 6.97
N ALA A 175 13.56 2.26 7.03
CA ALA A 175 13.77 3.39 6.13
C ALA A 175 15.11 4.07 6.41
N ARG A 176 15.43 4.35 7.66
CA ARG A 176 16.70 4.99 8.05
C ARG A 176 17.91 4.16 7.66
N MET A 177 17.89 2.86 7.93
CA MET A 177 18.96 1.94 7.51
C MET A 177 19.27 1.97 6.02
N GLN A 178 18.30 2.35 5.19
CA GLN A 178 18.47 2.43 3.73
C GLN A 178 18.73 3.87 3.23
N CYS A 179 18.48 4.88 4.08
CA CYS A 179 18.68 6.29 3.75
C CYS A 179 20.01 6.84 4.34
N ASP A 180 20.50 6.27 5.45
CA ASP A 180 21.69 6.78 6.14
C ASP A 180 22.97 6.47 5.36
N GLY A 181 23.30 7.41 4.46
CA GLY A 181 24.65 7.73 4.05
C GLY A 181 25.40 6.73 3.19
N ASN A 182 24.85 5.62 2.81
CA ASN A 182 25.48 4.83 1.78
C ASN A 182 24.98 5.31 0.43
N GLU A 183 25.73 6.25 -0.16
CA GLU A 183 25.77 6.40 -1.60
C GLU A 183 25.65 5.01 -2.20
N ILE A 184 24.64 4.81 -3.03
CA ILE A 184 24.53 3.61 -3.86
C ILE A 184 25.76 3.63 -4.78
N LYS A 185 26.88 3.15 -4.27
CA LYS A 185 28.09 3.00 -5.05
C LYS A 185 27.79 1.96 -6.11
N GLY A 186 27.68 2.43 -7.34
CA GLY A 186 27.79 1.64 -8.54
C GLY A 186 26.85 0.41 -8.64
N GLY A 187 25.72 0.54 -9.30
CA GLY A 187 25.04 -0.58 -9.94
C GLY A 187 24.00 -1.35 -9.13
N GLU A 188 23.90 -1.21 -7.82
CA GLU A 188 22.75 -1.73 -7.08
C GLU A 188 21.58 -0.76 -7.20
N SER A 189 20.59 -1.17 -7.97
CA SER A 189 19.41 -0.38 -8.28
C SER A 189 18.63 0.00 -7.02
N GLY A 190 17.93 1.15 -7.06
CA GLY A 190 17.01 1.57 -5.98
C GLY A 190 16.00 0.50 -5.55
N MET A 191 15.72 -0.47 -6.40
CA MET A 191 14.97 -1.68 -6.11
C MET A 191 15.61 -2.52 -4.98
N SER A 192 16.94 -2.55 -4.86
CA SER A 192 17.65 -3.24 -3.79
C SER A 192 17.34 -2.63 -2.41
N ALA A 193 17.39 -1.30 -2.26
CA ALA A 193 17.10 -0.61 -1.01
C ALA A 193 15.64 -0.81 -0.57
N PHE A 194 14.70 -0.70 -1.50
CA PHE A 194 13.29 -0.94 -1.21
C PHE A 194 13.00 -2.40 -0.84
N ARG A 195 13.69 -3.35 -1.47
CA ARG A 195 13.60 -4.77 -1.10
C ARG A 195 14.15 -5.02 0.30
N LYS A 196 15.32 -4.45 0.64
CA LYS A 196 15.91 -4.55 1.99
C LYS A 196 14.97 -3.97 3.04
N TYR A 197 14.38 -2.81 2.78
CA TYR A 197 13.35 -2.22 3.63
C TYR A 197 12.14 -3.14 3.83
N LYS A 198 11.62 -3.75 2.75
CA LYS A 198 10.51 -4.71 2.85
C LYS A 198 10.88 -5.93 3.68
N MET A 199 12.08 -6.46 3.49
CA MET A 199 12.57 -7.62 4.25
C MET A 199 12.73 -7.29 5.74
N HIS A 200 13.27 -6.10 6.06
CA HIS A 200 13.47 -5.67 7.45
C HIS A 200 12.16 -5.69 8.25
N LYS A 201 11.09 -5.16 7.69
CA LYS A 201 9.79 -5.10 8.37
C LYS A 201 8.98 -6.41 8.30
N SER A 202 9.36 -7.37 7.45
CA SER A 202 8.52 -8.52 7.09
C SER A 202 8.14 -9.40 8.27
N LYS A 203 9.07 -9.62 9.21
CA LYS A 203 8.80 -10.41 10.41
C LYS A 203 7.74 -9.75 11.29
N VAL A 204 7.93 -8.48 11.63
CA VAL A 204 6.98 -7.74 12.48
C VAL A 204 5.60 -7.67 11.82
N VAL A 205 5.55 -7.47 10.50
CA VAL A 205 4.28 -7.47 9.76
C VAL A 205 3.58 -8.83 9.84
N LYS A 206 4.31 -9.95 9.68
CA LYS A 206 3.75 -11.30 9.82
C LYS A 206 3.19 -11.53 11.22
N ASP A 207 3.96 -11.19 12.25
CA ASP A 207 3.54 -11.34 13.65
C ASP A 207 2.27 -10.53 13.92
N LEU A 208 2.20 -9.28 13.45
CA LEU A 208 1.04 -8.42 13.60
C LEU A 208 -0.20 -8.91 12.81
N ILE A 209 -0.01 -9.56 11.66
CA ILE A 209 -1.11 -10.20 10.92
C ILE A 209 -1.69 -11.35 11.74
N GLU A 210 -0.88 -12.22 12.31
CA GLU A 210 -1.36 -13.33 13.15
C GLU A 210 -2.03 -12.81 14.43
N GLU A 211 -1.46 -11.80 15.07
CA GLU A 211 -2.08 -11.13 16.22
C GLU A 211 -3.45 -10.53 15.85
N SER A 212 -3.57 -9.92 14.67
CA SER A 212 -4.83 -9.33 14.20
C SER A 212 -5.91 -10.37 13.96
N LYS A 213 -5.57 -11.55 13.45
CA LYS A 213 -6.51 -12.67 13.30
C LYS A 213 -7.05 -13.12 14.65
N THR A 214 -6.15 -13.42 15.59
CA THR A 214 -6.52 -13.81 16.96
C THR A 214 -7.36 -12.74 17.66
N TRP A 215 -7.04 -11.45 17.43
CA TRP A 215 -7.82 -10.35 17.96
C TRP A 215 -9.22 -10.27 17.31
N GLY A 216 -9.31 -10.47 15.98
CA GLY A 216 -10.55 -10.42 15.22
C GLY A 216 -11.53 -11.54 15.55
N GLU A 217 -11.02 -12.72 15.94
CA GLU A 217 -11.82 -13.86 16.37
C GLU A 217 -12.53 -13.65 17.72
N LYS A 218 -12.07 -12.68 18.53
CA LYS A 218 -12.74 -12.34 19.78
C LYS A 218 -14.03 -11.58 19.47
N GLU A 219 -15.10 -11.98 20.17
CA GLU A 219 -16.43 -11.43 20.00
C GLU A 219 -16.45 -9.90 20.02
N GLY A 220 -17.08 -9.28 19.02
CA GLY A 220 -17.24 -7.84 18.90
C GLY A 220 -16.04 -7.05 18.40
N ASN A 221 -14.86 -7.66 18.26
CA ASN A 221 -13.68 -6.93 17.81
C ASN A 221 -13.71 -6.65 16.30
N PHE A 222 -14.04 -7.64 15.48
CA PHE A 222 -14.10 -7.47 14.04
C PHE A 222 -15.35 -8.14 13.45
N ASN A 223 -16.08 -7.34 12.67
CA ASN A 223 -17.15 -7.82 11.79
C ASN A 223 -16.86 -7.30 10.39
N LEU A 224 -17.09 -8.14 9.39
CA LEU A 224 -17.03 -7.71 8.00
C LEU A 224 -18.06 -6.61 7.73
N PRO A 225 -17.76 -5.67 6.81
CA PRO A 225 -18.76 -4.80 6.24
C PRO A 225 -19.97 -5.58 5.71
N ARG A 226 -21.17 -5.02 5.84
CA ARG A 226 -22.43 -5.73 5.48
C ARG A 226 -22.45 -6.22 4.04
N GLU A 227 -21.87 -5.45 3.12
CA GLU A 227 -21.78 -5.77 1.70
C GLU A 227 -20.90 -7.00 1.40
N LEU A 228 -20.07 -7.42 2.36
CA LEU A 228 -19.19 -8.60 2.26
C LEU A 228 -19.77 -9.83 3.00
N MET A 229 -20.88 -9.68 3.71
CA MET A 229 -21.59 -10.78 4.36
C MET A 229 -22.59 -11.43 3.41
#